data_8b52f450f10d6fe3c8c92662a3e9086a
#
_entry.id   8b52f450f10d6fe3c8c92662a3e9086a
#
_cell.length_a   1.000
_cell.length_b   1.000
_cell.length_c   1.000
_cell.angle_alpha   90.00
_cell.angle_beta   90.00
_cell.angle_gamma   90.00
#
_symmetry.space_group_name_H-M   'P 1'
#
loop_
_entity.id
_entity.type
_entity.pdbx_description
1 polymer ?
#
loop_
_entity_poly.entity_id
_entity_poly.type
_entity_poly.pdbx_seq_one_letter_code
_entity_poly.pdbx_strand_id
1 'polypeptide(L)'
;DLMKYDSKTKGNPYLDEDFKNGKLIFKNGKKYDALLRLNVSEQKFEIKKNIQSKASAIDIDESVTVKINDATYKLHSFNLGTKSNLIGILKECLVLDKYALYFFPQKKIEMPKESGIASPSTGYSKAPQPEWKDNSSFIIFHNGKTYQLPKSHKKMMELRLFDEKLYKKYRKANKLNLKNEESLKG
;
A
#
# COMPACT_ATOMS: atom_id res chain seq x y z
N ASP A 1 -4.79 -4.16 -21.19
CA ASP A 1 -4.64 -5.62 -21.03
C ASP A 1 -4.19 -5.91 -19.61
N LEU A 2 -4.92 -6.81 -18.92
CA LEU A 2 -4.53 -7.29 -17.62
C LEU A 2 -3.32 -8.22 -17.78
N MET A 3 -2.20 -7.93 -17.12
CA MET A 3 -1.07 -8.85 -17.11
C MET A 3 -1.52 -10.21 -16.56
N LYS A 4 -1.29 -11.28 -17.34
CA LYS A 4 -1.41 -12.64 -16.84
C LYS A 4 -0.20 -12.92 -15.97
N TYR A 5 -0.41 -12.93 -14.67
CA TYR A 5 0.65 -13.34 -13.73
C TYR A 5 1.01 -14.81 -13.95
N ASP A 6 2.31 -15.09 -13.88
CA ASP A 6 2.80 -16.47 -14.00
C ASP A 6 2.17 -17.31 -12.89
N SER A 7 1.46 -18.37 -13.28
CA SER A 7 0.81 -19.32 -12.38
C SER A 7 1.76 -20.02 -11.40
N LYS A 8 3.07 -19.85 -11.62
CA LYS A 8 4.13 -20.38 -10.75
C LYS A 8 4.47 -19.47 -9.56
N THR A 9 3.95 -18.23 -9.50
CA THR A 9 4.20 -17.31 -8.39
C THR A 9 3.11 -17.48 -7.33
N LYS A 10 3.49 -17.76 -6.10
CA LYS A 10 2.56 -17.89 -4.97
C LYS A 10 1.99 -16.54 -4.55
N GLY A 11 0.68 -16.47 -4.25
CA GLY A 11 -0.02 -15.24 -3.90
C GLY A 11 -0.45 -14.44 -5.13
N ASN A 12 -0.75 -13.17 -4.94
CA ASN A 12 -1.25 -12.28 -5.98
C ASN A 12 -0.80 -10.82 -5.76
N PRO A 13 -0.89 -9.96 -6.79
CA PRO A 13 -0.45 -8.57 -6.74
C PRO A 13 -1.47 -7.59 -6.14
N TYR A 14 -2.62 -8.06 -5.69
CA TYR A 14 -3.71 -7.21 -5.24
C TYR A 14 -3.60 -6.88 -3.75
N LEU A 15 -4.12 -5.70 -3.36
CA LEU A 15 -4.31 -5.36 -1.94
C LEU A 15 -5.35 -6.30 -1.30
N ASP A 16 -6.46 -6.49 -2.01
CA ASP A 16 -7.50 -7.48 -1.74
C ASP A 16 -7.76 -8.22 -3.06
N GLU A 17 -7.81 -9.54 -3.04
CA GLU A 17 -8.02 -10.35 -4.24
C GLU A 17 -9.43 -10.17 -4.80
N ASP A 18 -10.39 -9.98 -3.91
CA ASP A 18 -11.78 -9.81 -4.28
C ASP A 18 -12.10 -8.40 -4.75
N PHE A 19 -12.98 -8.33 -5.74
CA PHE A 19 -13.62 -7.07 -6.11
C PHE A 19 -14.61 -6.64 -5.02
N LYS A 20 -14.52 -5.39 -4.59
CA LYS A 20 -15.38 -4.78 -3.58
C LYS A 20 -16.24 -3.69 -4.19
N ASN A 21 -17.39 -3.44 -3.59
CA ASN A 21 -18.19 -2.27 -3.94
C ASN A 21 -17.37 -0.99 -3.72
N GLY A 22 -17.36 -0.15 -4.72
CA GLY A 22 -16.60 1.08 -4.67
C GLY A 22 -17.19 2.18 -5.55
N LYS A 23 -16.57 3.33 -5.50
CA LYS A 23 -17.03 4.54 -6.18
C LYS A 23 -15.85 5.34 -6.70
N LEU A 24 -15.91 5.73 -7.97
CA LEU A 24 -15.04 6.73 -8.57
C LEU A 24 -15.70 8.09 -8.42
N ILE A 25 -14.99 9.05 -7.86
CA ILE A 25 -15.47 10.42 -7.62
C ILE A 25 -14.53 11.37 -8.37
N PHE A 26 -15.05 12.07 -9.34
CA PHE A 26 -14.31 13.01 -10.18
C PHE A 26 -14.39 14.41 -9.60
N LYS A 27 -13.37 15.24 -9.85
CA LYS A 27 -13.31 16.65 -9.39
C LYS A 27 -14.53 17.48 -9.83
N ASN A 28 -15.15 17.15 -10.96
CA ASN A 28 -16.37 17.81 -11.45
C ASN A 28 -17.66 17.33 -10.74
N GLY A 29 -17.55 16.53 -9.67
CA GLY A 29 -18.66 16.01 -8.88
C GLY A 29 -19.33 14.74 -9.45
N LYS A 30 -18.97 14.29 -10.66
CA LYS A 30 -19.51 13.04 -11.21
C LYS A 30 -19.05 11.85 -10.37
N LYS A 31 -19.94 10.87 -10.18
CA LYS A 31 -19.70 9.67 -9.39
C LYS A 31 -20.14 8.43 -10.17
N TYR A 32 -19.33 7.37 -10.12
CA TYR A 32 -19.63 6.09 -10.75
C TYR A 32 -19.43 4.96 -9.75
N ASP A 33 -20.49 4.18 -9.53
CA ASP A 33 -20.44 2.99 -8.70
C ASP A 33 -19.93 1.81 -9.55
N ALA A 34 -19.04 1.01 -8.98
CA ALA A 34 -18.47 -0.15 -9.65
C ALA A 34 -17.90 -1.15 -8.63
N LEU A 35 -17.59 -2.34 -9.09
CA LEU A 35 -16.78 -3.30 -8.37
C LEU A 35 -15.31 -2.99 -8.67
N LEU A 36 -14.53 -2.73 -7.63
CA LEU A 36 -13.15 -2.27 -7.71
C LEU A 36 -12.21 -3.16 -6.91
N ARG A 37 -10.98 -3.31 -7.39
CA ARG A 37 -9.86 -3.79 -6.60
C ARG A 37 -8.57 -3.08 -7.01
N LEU A 38 -7.61 -3.01 -6.10
CA LEU A 38 -6.33 -2.34 -6.34
C LEU A 38 -5.24 -3.37 -6.63
N ASN A 39 -4.67 -3.30 -7.83
CA ASN A 39 -3.42 -3.96 -8.18
C ASN A 39 -2.26 -3.09 -7.68
N VAL A 40 -1.67 -3.51 -6.55
CA VAL A 40 -0.62 -2.73 -5.88
C VAL A 40 0.77 -2.87 -6.53
N SER A 41 0.94 -3.85 -7.39
CA SER A 41 2.17 -4.01 -8.18
C SER A 41 2.23 -3.02 -9.33
N GLU A 42 1.10 -2.82 -10.00
CA GLU A 42 0.99 -1.91 -11.15
C GLU A 42 0.52 -0.51 -10.76
N GLN A 43 0.11 -0.30 -9.49
CA GLN A 43 -0.49 0.94 -9.02
C GLN A 43 -1.69 1.37 -9.88
N LYS A 44 -2.59 0.40 -10.17
CA LYS A 44 -3.79 0.59 -10.98
C LYS A 44 -5.00 -0.01 -10.31
N PHE A 45 -6.16 0.60 -10.54
CA PHE A 45 -7.42 -0.04 -10.20
C PHE A 45 -7.89 -0.94 -11.33
N GLU A 46 -8.47 -2.07 -10.95
CA GLU A 46 -9.26 -2.88 -11.84
C GLU A 46 -10.74 -2.68 -11.53
N ILE A 47 -11.55 -2.56 -12.57
CA ILE A 47 -12.97 -2.23 -12.50
C ILE A 47 -13.80 -3.30 -13.18
N LYS A 48 -14.94 -3.63 -12.57
CA LYS A 48 -16.04 -4.38 -13.19
C LYS A 48 -17.34 -3.60 -13.05
N LYS A 49 -18.17 -3.63 -14.06
CA LYS A 49 -19.53 -3.05 -13.99
C LYS A 49 -20.44 -3.88 -13.09
N ASN A 50 -20.33 -5.21 -13.15
CA ASN A 50 -21.03 -6.18 -12.34
C ASN A 50 -20.18 -7.46 -12.19
N ILE A 51 -20.65 -8.44 -11.43
CA ILE A 51 -19.92 -9.68 -11.14
C ILE A 51 -19.58 -10.47 -12.42
N GLN A 52 -20.45 -10.49 -13.41
CA GLN A 52 -20.26 -11.24 -14.67
C GLN A 52 -19.38 -10.50 -15.67
N SER A 53 -19.16 -9.19 -15.51
CA SER A 53 -18.38 -8.39 -16.44
C SER A 53 -16.90 -8.78 -16.40
N LYS A 54 -16.22 -8.67 -17.55
CA LYS A 54 -14.76 -8.74 -17.58
C LYS A 54 -14.19 -7.55 -16.80
N ALA A 55 -13.09 -7.79 -16.11
CA ALA A 55 -12.33 -6.74 -15.48
C ALA A 55 -11.52 -5.96 -16.51
N SER A 56 -11.40 -4.64 -16.30
CA SER A 56 -10.55 -3.76 -17.06
C SER A 56 -9.66 -2.97 -16.11
N ALA A 57 -8.40 -2.76 -16.46
CA ALA A 57 -7.53 -1.86 -15.72
C ALA A 57 -7.90 -0.41 -16.07
N ILE A 58 -7.89 0.46 -15.06
CA ILE A 58 -8.07 1.89 -15.22
C ILE A 58 -6.91 2.65 -14.59
N ASP A 59 -6.42 3.65 -15.32
CA ASP A 59 -5.52 4.66 -14.79
C ASP A 59 -6.36 5.78 -14.18
N ILE A 60 -5.94 6.25 -13.01
CA ILE A 60 -6.51 7.44 -12.39
C ILE A 60 -5.45 8.55 -12.35
N ASP A 61 -5.91 9.78 -12.33
CA ASP A 61 -5.10 10.95 -12.09
C ASP A 61 -5.45 11.60 -10.73
N GLU A 62 -4.78 12.69 -10.39
CA GLU A 62 -4.98 13.40 -9.12
C GLU A 62 -6.39 14.03 -8.97
N SER A 63 -7.18 14.08 -10.06
CA SER A 63 -8.56 14.58 -10.05
C SER A 63 -9.58 13.53 -9.61
N VAL A 64 -9.16 12.25 -9.52
CA VAL A 64 -10.03 11.14 -9.21
C VAL A 64 -9.80 10.65 -7.78
N THR A 65 -10.86 10.61 -7.01
CA THR A 65 -10.87 9.94 -5.70
C THR A 65 -11.57 8.61 -5.84
N VAL A 66 -10.95 7.54 -5.36
CA VAL A 66 -11.54 6.20 -5.33
C VAL A 66 -11.92 5.85 -3.92
N LYS A 67 -13.16 5.42 -3.72
CA LYS A 67 -13.62 4.85 -2.44
C LYS A 67 -13.91 3.37 -2.63
N ILE A 68 -13.38 2.55 -1.72
CA ILE A 68 -13.69 1.11 -1.64
C ILE A 68 -14.06 0.85 -0.18
N ASN A 69 -15.31 0.47 0.07
CA ASN A 69 -15.91 0.47 1.41
C ASN A 69 -15.66 1.85 2.09
N ASP A 70 -15.05 1.86 3.28
CA ASP A 70 -14.74 3.08 4.05
C ASP A 70 -13.37 3.67 3.71
N ALA A 71 -12.58 3.01 2.86
CA ALA A 71 -11.25 3.47 2.51
C ALA A 71 -11.26 4.43 1.32
N THR A 72 -10.53 5.53 1.43
CA THR A 72 -10.35 6.53 0.39
C THR A 72 -8.94 6.43 -0.18
N TYR A 73 -8.84 6.40 -1.51
CA TYR A 73 -7.59 6.29 -2.25
C TYR A 73 -7.47 7.44 -3.25
N LYS A 74 -6.25 7.96 -3.39
CA LYS A 74 -5.91 8.97 -4.40
C LYS A 74 -4.53 8.71 -4.98
N LEU A 75 -4.32 9.18 -6.21
CA LEU A 75 -2.99 9.26 -6.79
C LEU A 75 -2.25 10.45 -6.17
N HIS A 76 -1.02 10.23 -5.76
CA HIS A 76 -0.14 11.28 -5.22
C HIS A 76 1.23 11.22 -5.85
N SER A 77 1.81 12.39 -6.05
CA SER A 77 3.24 12.57 -6.34
C SER A 77 3.98 12.89 -5.04
N PHE A 78 5.06 12.19 -4.74
CA PHE A 78 5.81 12.36 -3.49
C PHE A 78 7.27 11.95 -3.62
N ASN A 79 8.09 12.30 -2.61
CA ASN A 79 9.49 11.94 -2.54
C ASN A 79 9.75 11.06 -1.32
N LEU A 80 10.63 10.06 -1.42
CA LEU A 80 11.03 9.22 -0.29
C LEU A 80 12.56 9.06 -0.25
N GLY A 81 13.20 9.70 0.73
CA GLY A 81 14.65 9.71 0.84
C GLY A 81 15.31 10.29 -0.42
N THR A 82 16.13 9.50 -1.08
CA THR A 82 16.81 9.89 -2.34
C THR A 82 15.96 9.71 -3.60
N LYS A 83 14.79 9.05 -3.47
CA LYS A 83 13.86 8.83 -4.59
C LYS A 83 12.93 10.03 -4.72
N SER A 84 13.00 10.72 -5.85
CA SER A 84 12.14 11.86 -6.20
C SER A 84 11.10 11.47 -7.22
N ASN A 85 10.01 12.26 -7.26
CA ASN A 85 8.93 12.13 -8.24
C ASN A 85 8.30 10.73 -8.32
N LEU A 86 8.16 10.08 -7.15
CA LEU A 86 7.39 8.85 -7.07
C LEU A 86 5.91 9.17 -7.27
N ILE A 87 5.23 8.34 -8.02
CA ILE A 87 3.79 8.41 -8.20
C ILE A 87 3.20 7.11 -7.67
N GLY A 88 2.15 7.21 -6.86
CA GLY A 88 1.52 6.03 -6.29
C GLY A 88 0.11 6.30 -5.76
N ILE A 89 -0.68 5.24 -5.70
CA ILE A 89 -2.02 5.26 -5.12
C ILE A 89 -1.89 5.10 -3.61
N LEU A 90 -2.24 6.13 -2.87
CA LEU A 90 -2.17 6.17 -1.42
C LEU A 90 -3.58 6.05 -0.82
N LYS A 91 -3.72 5.24 0.24
CA LYS A 91 -4.91 5.23 1.09
C LYS A 91 -4.80 6.30 2.15
N GLU A 92 -5.81 7.16 2.25
CA GLU A 92 -5.90 8.15 3.33
C GLU A 92 -6.15 7.42 4.66
N CYS A 93 -5.25 7.62 5.64
CA CYS A 93 -5.42 7.10 7.00
C CYS A 93 -5.90 8.21 7.95
N LEU A 94 -5.22 9.37 7.92
CA LEU A 94 -5.56 10.54 8.73
C LEU A 94 -5.08 11.79 8.00
N VAL A 95 -5.94 12.79 7.89
CA VAL A 95 -5.60 14.10 7.29
C VAL A 95 -5.92 15.19 8.30
N LEU A 96 -4.88 15.92 8.73
CA LEU A 96 -4.93 17.06 9.65
C LEU A 96 -4.32 18.28 8.96
N ASP A 97 -4.48 19.46 9.53
CA ASP A 97 -4.00 20.72 8.93
C ASP A 97 -2.51 20.72 8.57
N LYS A 98 -1.67 20.16 9.43
CA LYS A 98 -0.20 20.18 9.27
C LYS A 98 0.39 18.84 8.92
N TYR A 99 -0.34 17.76 9.13
CA TYR A 99 0.11 16.40 8.94
C TYR A 99 -0.94 15.58 8.21
N ALA A 100 -0.49 14.74 7.30
CA ALA A 100 -1.34 13.70 6.77
C ALA A 100 -0.60 12.35 6.81
N LEU A 101 -1.30 11.32 7.22
CA LEU A 101 -0.83 9.94 7.24
C LEU A 101 -1.51 9.18 6.13
N TYR A 102 -0.70 8.59 5.28
CA TYR A 102 -1.14 7.73 4.19
C TYR A 102 -0.55 6.34 4.33
N PHE A 103 -1.29 5.36 3.85
CA PHE A 103 -0.78 4.01 3.62
C PHE A 103 -0.48 3.84 2.14
N PHE A 104 0.75 3.45 1.82
CA PHE A 104 1.20 3.15 0.45
C PHE A 104 1.23 1.64 0.28
N PRO A 105 0.18 1.04 -0.31
CA PRO A 105 0.13 -0.39 -0.53
C PRO A 105 1.05 -0.79 -1.66
N GLN A 106 1.92 -1.75 -1.40
CA GLN A 106 2.85 -2.31 -2.37
C GLN A 106 3.07 -3.79 -2.13
N LYS A 107 3.29 -4.54 -3.20
CA LYS A 107 3.81 -5.91 -3.16
C LYS A 107 4.98 -6.05 -4.12
N LYS A 108 5.90 -6.93 -3.80
CA LYS A 108 7.02 -7.32 -4.66
C LYS A 108 7.09 -8.83 -4.76
N ILE A 109 7.61 -9.33 -5.87
CA ILE A 109 7.96 -10.74 -5.99
C ILE A 109 9.29 -10.94 -5.28
N GLU A 110 9.32 -11.88 -4.34
CA GLU A 110 10.54 -12.34 -3.69
C GLU A 110 10.94 -13.69 -4.29
N MET A 111 12.13 -13.73 -4.89
CA MET A 111 12.68 -14.95 -5.43
C MET A 111 13.14 -15.86 -4.29
N PRO A 112 12.98 -17.18 -4.39
CA PRO A 112 13.52 -18.10 -3.41
C PRO A 112 15.03 -17.89 -3.28
N LYS A 113 15.53 -17.89 -2.06
CA LYS A 113 16.97 -17.96 -1.85
C LYS A 113 17.46 -19.32 -2.35
N GLU A 114 18.45 -19.34 -3.23
CA GLU A 114 19.14 -20.56 -3.56
C GLU A 114 19.74 -21.14 -2.27
N SER A 115 19.18 -22.25 -1.80
CA SER A 115 19.82 -23.00 -0.72
C SER A 115 21.04 -23.66 -1.34
N GLY A 116 22.20 -23.11 -1.08
CA GLY A 116 23.49 -23.58 -1.63
C GLY A 116 23.93 -24.98 -1.18
N ILE A 117 23.04 -25.81 -0.69
CA ILE A 117 23.28 -27.22 -0.37
C ILE A 117 22.02 -27.97 -0.82
N ALA A 118 22.11 -28.62 -1.97
CA ALA A 118 21.19 -29.69 -2.29
C ALA A 118 21.35 -30.79 -1.24
N SER A 119 20.47 -30.85 -0.26
CA SER A 119 20.36 -31.99 0.63
C SER A 119 19.93 -33.19 -0.20
N PRO A 120 20.75 -34.25 -0.28
CA PRO A 120 20.35 -35.46 -0.94
C PRO A 120 19.48 -36.28 0.03
N SER A 121 18.28 -35.83 0.28
CA SER A 121 17.37 -36.63 1.08
C SER A 121 15.92 -36.45 0.64
N THR A 122 15.40 -37.54 0.14
CA THR A 122 13.99 -37.91 0.01
C THR A 122 13.14 -37.04 -0.89
N GLY A 123 12.86 -37.56 -2.05
CA GLY A 123 11.99 -37.02 -3.08
C GLY A 123 10.70 -36.44 -2.56
N TYR A 124 10.22 -35.44 -3.30
CA TYR A 124 8.95 -34.70 -3.20
C TYR A 124 8.94 -33.33 -2.46
N SER A 125 10.04 -32.66 -2.20
CA SER A 125 9.94 -31.24 -1.91
C SER A 125 9.74 -30.46 -3.23
N LYS A 126 8.59 -29.80 -3.39
CA LYS A 126 8.36 -28.89 -4.52
C LYS A 126 9.47 -27.86 -4.55
N ALA A 127 10.02 -27.59 -5.74
CA ALA A 127 11.00 -26.52 -5.92
C ALA A 127 10.44 -25.22 -5.32
N PRO A 128 11.25 -24.44 -4.59
CA PRO A 128 10.82 -23.21 -4.00
C PRO A 128 10.35 -22.26 -5.11
N GLN A 129 9.16 -21.68 -4.95
CA GLN A 129 8.51 -20.83 -5.94
C GLN A 129 8.64 -19.36 -5.57
N PRO A 130 8.70 -18.42 -6.53
CA PRO A 130 8.56 -16.99 -6.28
C PRO A 130 7.27 -16.70 -5.50
N GLU A 131 7.31 -15.72 -4.61
CA GLU A 131 6.15 -15.37 -3.78
C GLU A 131 5.94 -13.86 -3.75
N TRP A 132 4.67 -13.42 -3.87
CA TRP A 132 4.27 -12.05 -3.63
C TRP A 132 4.36 -11.72 -2.14
N LYS A 133 5.23 -10.78 -1.79
CA LYS A 133 5.42 -10.30 -0.41
C LYS A 133 4.92 -8.88 -0.26
N ASP A 134 4.29 -8.62 0.87
CA ASP A 134 3.92 -7.26 1.27
C ASP A 134 5.17 -6.38 1.44
N ASN A 135 5.16 -5.25 0.76
CA ASN A 135 6.21 -4.22 0.83
C ASN A 135 5.62 -2.84 1.15
N SER A 136 4.40 -2.83 1.66
CA SER A 136 3.66 -1.63 2.00
C SER A 136 4.35 -0.81 3.10
N SER A 137 4.06 0.48 3.11
CA SER A 137 4.60 1.41 4.09
C SER A 137 3.61 2.52 4.41
N PHE A 138 3.76 3.14 5.58
CA PHE A 138 3.09 4.40 5.88
C PHE A 138 3.97 5.57 5.46
N ILE A 139 3.33 6.65 5.01
CA ILE A 139 3.97 7.88 4.57
C ILE A 139 3.34 9.04 5.34
N ILE A 140 4.18 9.90 5.92
CA ILE A 140 3.77 11.15 6.54
C ILE A 140 4.05 12.28 5.58
N PHE A 141 3.05 13.10 5.31
CA PHE A 141 3.16 14.40 4.65
C PHE A 141 3.17 15.48 5.73
N HIS A 142 4.21 16.32 5.74
CA HIS A 142 4.34 17.41 6.68
C HIS A 142 5.10 18.58 6.06
N ASN A 143 4.49 19.77 6.04
CA ASN A 143 5.08 21.00 5.52
C ASN A 143 5.70 20.84 4.12
N GLY A 144 4.96 20.22 3.18
CA GLY A 144 5.41 19.99 1.80
C GLY A 144 6.49 18.93 1.64
N LYS A 145 6.92 18.26 2.72
CA LYS A 145 7.86 17.15 2.70
C LYS A 145 7.16 15.83 2.99
N THR A 146 7.74 14.76 2.51
CA THR A 146 7.23 13.41 2.70
C THR A 146 8.27 12.52 3.38
N TYR A 147 7.82 11.69 4.29
CA TYR A 147 8.66 10.82 5.10
C TYR A 147 8.07 9.43 5.14
N GLN A 148 8.87 8.43 4.80
CA GLN A 148 8.46 7.05 5.04
C GLN A 148 8.50 6.76 6.55
N LEU A 149 7.41 6.26 7.09
CA LEU A 149 7.33 5.91 8.50
C LEU A 149 8.29 4.73 8.79
N PRO A 150 9.26 4.91 9.68
CA PRO A 150 10.18 3.83 10.03
C PRO A 150 9.48 2.71 10.80
N LYS A 151 9.96 1.49 10.62
CA LYS A 151 9.45 0.31 11.35
C LYS A 151 9.95 0.23 12.80
N SER A 152 10.84 1.14 13.23
CA SER A 152 11.37 1.18 14.58
C SER A 152 11.26 2.55 15.22
N HIS A 153 10.97 2.58 16.52
CA HIS A 153 10.85 3.81 17.29
C HIS A 153 12.15 4.63 17.33
N LYS A 154 13.32 3.97 17.34
CA LYS A 154 14.62 4.66 17.27
C LYS A 154 14.72 5.50 16.00
N LYS A 155 14.48 4.89 14.84
CA LYS A 155 14.50 5.59 13.56
C LYS A 155 13.40 6.64 13.43
N MET A 156 12.26 6.46 14.13
CA MET A 156 11.19 7.46 14.17
C MET A 156 11.67 8.75 14.83
N MET A 157 12.46 8.64 15.90
CA MET A 157 13.06 9.79 16.58
C MET A 157 14.10 10.52 15.72
N GLU A 158 14.82 9.79 14.88
CA GLU A 158 15.82 10.36 13.95
C GLU A 158 15.19 11.29 12.89
N LEU A 159 13.89 11.13 12.61
CA LEU A 159 13.17 12.03 11.68
C LEU A 159 12.98 13.44 12.23
N ARG A 160 13.07 13.64 13.55
CA ARG A 160 12.89 14.93 14.24
C ARG A 160 11.58 15.66 13.89
N LEU A 161 10.52 14.91 13.61
CA LEU A 161 9.20 15.45 13.29
C LEU A 161 8.38 15.83 14.52
N PHE A 162 8.74 15.28 15.69
CA PHE A 162 8.01 15.41 16.95
C PHE A 162 8.96 15.72 18.10
N ASP A 163 8.40 16.36 19.14
CA ASP A 163 9.12 16.47 20.41
C ASP A 163 9.41 15.08 21.00
N GLU A 164 10.66 14.82 21.33
CA GLU A 164 11.12 13.52 21.79
C GLU A 164 10.47 13.07 23.09
N LYS A 165 10.30 13.99 24.05
CA LYS A 165 9.72 13.68 25.36
C LYS A 165 8.24 13.36 25.23
N LEU A 166 7.51 14.15 24.43
CA LEU A 166 6.09 13.92 24.15
C LEU A 166 5.89 12.59 23.42
N TYR A 167 6.70 12.33 22.41
CA TYR A 167 6.63 11.06 21.68
C TYR A 167 6.86 9.84 22.58
N LYS A 168 7.91 9.88 23.44
CA LYS A 168 8.20 8.80 24.38
C LYS A 168 7.06 8.58 25.37
N LYS A 169 6.47 9.67 25.90
CA LYS A 169 5.32 9.62 26.81
C LYS A 169 4.10 9.00 26.13
N TYR A 170 3.76 9.49 24.92
CA TYR A 170 2.64 8.99 24.12
C TYR A 170 2.81 7.50 23.78
N ARG A 171 3.98 7.11 23.26
CA ARG A 171 4.32 5.72 22.95
C ARG A 171 4.09 4.78 24.11
N LYS A 172 4.55 5.17 25.32
CA LYS A 172 4.43 4.34 26.54
C LYS A 172 2.97 4.23 26.97
N ALA A 173 2.24 5.33 26.97
CA ALA A 173 0.85 5.38 27.39
C ALA A 173 -0.08 4.57 26.45
N ASN A 174 0.14 4.65 25.16
CA ASN A 174 -0.75 4.07 24.13
C ASN A 174 -0.21 2.77 23.51
N LYS A 175 0.93 2.25 23.98
CA LYS A 175 1.59 1.05 23.40
C LYS A 175 1.73 1.16 21.87
N LEU A 176 2.13 2.34 21.39
CA LEU A 176 2.17 2.69 19.98
C LEU A 176 2.87 1.63 19.10
N ASN A 177 2.15 1.11 18.10
CA ASN A 177 2.66 0.17 17.13
C ASN A 177 2.76 0.85 15.74
N LEU A 178 3.98 1.07 15.26
CA LEU A 178 4.26 1.74 13.98
C LEU A 178 3.86 0.93 12.73
N LYS A 179 3.39 -0.30 12.91
CA LYS A 179 2.92 -1.17 11.82
C LYS A 179 1.39 -1.28 11.77
N ASN A 180 0.69 -0.69 12.73
CA ASN A 180 -0.75 -0.79 12.86
C ASN A 180 -1.40 0.57 12.62
N GLU A 181 -2.29 0.66 11.63
CA GLU A 181 -2.94 1.89 11.22
C GLU A 181 -3.74 2.53 12.36
N GLU A 182 -4.56 1.76 13.05
CA GLU A 182 -5.39 2.29 14.14
C GLU A 182 -4.52 2.83 15.29
N SER A 183 -3.41 2.16 15.59
CA SER A 183 -2.46 2.64 16.57
C SER A 183 -1.75 3.94 16.17
N LEU A 184 -1.68 4.23 14.87
CA LEU A 184 -1.08 5.46 14.34
C LEU A 184 -2.05 6.64 14.30
N LYS A 185 -3.35 6.38 14.29
CA LYS A 185 -4.41 7.40 14.26
C LYS A 185 -4.76 7.95 15.64
N GLY A 186 -4.67 7.12 16.68
CA GLY A 186 -4.99 7.45 18.07
C GLY A 186 -3.88 8.13 18.80
#